data_03ea76c88e4a9d9d4e6f2d2815111471
#
_entry.id   03ea76c88e4a9d9d4e6f2d2815111471
#
_cell.length_a   1.000
_cell.length_b   1.000
_cell.length_c   1.000
_cell.angle_alpha   90.00
_cell.angle_beta   90.00
_cell.angle_gamma   90.00
#
_symmetry.space_group_name_H-M   'P 1'
#
loop_
_entity.id
_entity.type
_entity.pdbx_description
1 polymer ?
#
loop_
_entity_poly.entity_id
_entity_poly.type
_entity_poly.pdbx_seq_one_letter_code
_entity_poly.pdbx_strand_id
1 'polypeptide(L)'
;VGHPGGNKWYDKAEKFMGPRPKDPQSESRMMTEAARIPELYPTAVFFPYPKMGQSSSGILADASDGKFGPFPGQMFVGELTHSTLNRVFLEKVKGRYQGACFPFRAGFKSGTLALQQSPDGKVYVGETNRG
;
A
#
# COMPACT_ATOMS: atom_id res chain seq x y z
N VAL A 1 0.72 -5.35 5.62
CA VAL A 1 0.59 -5.91 4.26
C VAL A 1 0.78 -7.40 4.35
N GLY A 2 -0.27 -8.16 4.24
CA GLY A 2 -0.22 -9.61 4.30
C GLY A 2 -0.52 -10.24 2.93
N HIS A 3 0.31 -11.15 2.50
CA HIS A 3 -0.03 -12.04 1.40
C HIS A 3 -0.74 -13.26 2.00
N PRO A 4 -2.00 -13.57 1.66
CA PRO A 4 -2.74 -14.65 2.32
C PRO A 4 -2.04 -15.99 2.20
N GLY A 5 -1.50 -16.32 1.02
CA GLY A 5 -0.87 -17.61 0.76
C GLY A 5 0.41 -17.89 1.54
N GLY A 6 1.12 -16.86 1.98
CA GLY A 6 2.36 -16.98 2.77
C GLY A 6 2.16 -16.74 4.26
N ASN A 7 0.97 -16.44 4.70
CA ASN A 7 0.73 -16.05 6.08
C ASN A 7 0.59 -17.29 6.99
N LYS A 8 1.36 -17.31 8.09
CA LYS A 8 1.25 -18.34 9.16
C LYS A 8 -0.16 -18.43 9.74
N TRP A 9 -0.96 -17.41 9.57
CA TRP A 9 -2.36 -17.42 9.97
C TRP A 9 -3.16 -18.50 9.22
N TYR A 10 -2.85 -18.77 7.96
CA TYR A 10 -3.46 -19.84 7.19
C TYR A 10 -3.29 -21.20 7.84
N ASP A 11 -2.13 -21.46 8.46
CA ASP A 11 -1.89 -22.73 9.15
C ASP A 11 -2.84 -22.93 10.32
N LYS A 12 -3.24 -21.85 10.96
CA LYS A 12 -4.23 -21.86 12.06
C LYS A 12 -5.66 -21.86 11.55
N ALA A 13 -5.91 -21.24 10.41
CA ALA A 13 -7.24 -21.05 9.83
C ALA A 13 -7.69 -22.23 8.95
N GLU A 14 -6.77 -23.01 8.42
CA GLU A 14 -7.07 -24.16 7.56
C GLU A 14 -8.10 -25.10 8.18
N LYS A 15 -8.04 -25.27 9.48
CA LYS A 15 -8.96 -26.07 10.28
C LYS A 15 -10.41 -25.58 10.16
N PHE A 16 -10.63 -24.28 9.99
CA PHE A 16 -11.95 -23.64 9.96
C PHE A 16 -12.40 -23.25 8.56
N MET A 17 -11.45 -23.04 7.67
CA MET A 17 -11.66 -22.40 6.36
C MET A 17 -11.46 -23.34 5.17
N GLY A 18 -11.11 -24.60 5.47
CA GLY A 18 -10.77 -25.57 4.45
C GLY A 18 -9.30 -25.45 3.99
N PRO A 19 -8.89 -26.33 3.10
CA PRO A 19 -7.49 -26.46 2.72
C PRO A 19 -6.94 -25.18 2.12
N ARG A 20 -5.67 -24.91 2.43
CA ARG A 20 -4.91 -23.83 1.80
C ARG A 20 -5.00 -23.96 0.28
N PRO A 21 -5.15 -22.85 -0.47
CA PRO A 21 -5.04 -22.89 -1.92
C PRO A 21 -3.75 -23.59 -2.34
N LYS A 22 -3.85 -24.53 -3.28
CA LYS A 22 -2.71 -25.37 -3.69
C LYS A 22 -1.56 -24.57 -4.27
N ASP A 23 -1.84 -23.38 -4.74
CA ASP A 23 -0.85 -22.48 -5.31
C ASP A 23 -1.18 -21.05 -4.95
N PRO A 24 -0.58 -20.52 -3.85
CA PRO A 24 -0.64 -19.10 -3.58
C PRO A 24 0.28 -18.35 -4.55
N GLN A 25 -0.01 -18.45 -5.84
CA GLN A 25 0.73 -17.73 -6.86
C GLN A 25 0.61 -16.22 -6.65
N SER A 26 1.54 -15.48 -7.21
CA SER A 26 1.53 -14.02 -7.30
C SER A 26 0.22 -13.45 -7.83
N GLU A 27 -0.58 -14.29 -8.44
CA GLU A 27 -1.91 -13.99 -9.01
C GLU A 27 -3.06 -14.24 -8.04
N SER A 28 -2.84 -14.88 -6.89
CA SER A 28 -3.84 -14.98 -5.82
C SER A 28 -4.14 -13.58 -5.31
N ARG A 29 -5.18 -13.00 -5.84
CA ARG A 29 -5.57 -11.66 -5.46
C ARG A 29 -6.09 -11.66 -4.03
N MET A 30 -5.58 -10.74 -3.23
CA MET A 30 -6.05 -10.53 -1.86
C MET A 30 -7.59 -10.46 -1.80
N MET A 31 -8.23 -9.87 -2.79
CA MET A 31 -9.69 -9.78 -2.87
C MET A 31 -10.37 -11.14 -2.95
N THR A 32 -9.80 -12.07 -3.70
CA THR A 32 -10.36 -13.43 -3.84
C THR A 32 -10.14 -14.23 -2.56
N GLU A 33 -8.95 -14.15 -1.99
CA GLU A 33 -8.61 -14.87 -0.77
C GLU A 33 -9.28 -14.27 0.47
N ALA A 34 -9.40 -12.95 0.55
CA ALA A 34 -10.04 -12.26 1.66
C ALA A 34 -11.52 -12.65 1.83
N ALA A 35 -12.22 -12.94 0.74
CA ALA A 35 -13.60 -13.40 0.78
C ALA A 35 -13.76 -14.76 1.51
N ARG A 36 -12.69 -15.54 1.59
CA ARG A 36 -12.65 -16.84 2.27
C ARG A 36 -12.23 -16.75 3.74
N ILE A 37 -11.87 -15.56 4.21
CA ILE A 37 -11.30 -15.33 5.55
C ILE A 37 -12.13 -14.24 6.24
N PRO A 38 -13.24 -14.60 6.91
CA PRO A 38 -14.15 -13.63 7.53
C PRO A 38 -13.49 -12.73 8.58
N GLU A 39 -12.44 -13.22 9.25
CA GLU A 39 -11.72 -12.50 10.29
C GLU A 39 -10.66 -11.55 9.73
N LEU A 40 -10.38 -11.64 8.44
CA LEU A 40 -9.40 -10.74 7.82
C LEU A 40 -9.96 -9.33 7.76
N TYR A 41 -9.26 -8.39 8.40
CA TYR A 41 -9.62 -6.98 8.27
C TYR A 41 -9.36 -6.52 6.83
N PRO A 42 -10.36 -6.00 6.12
CA PRO A 42 -10.18 -5.62 4.73
C PRO A 42 -9.16 -4.51 4.59
N THR A 43 -8.32 -4.63 3.56
CA THR A 43 -7.38 -3.59 3.17
C THR A 43 -8.13 -2.34 2.71
N ALA A 44 -7.77 -1.19 3.25
CA ALA A 44 -8.41 0.08 2.89
C ALA A 44 -8.21 0.45 1.42
N VAL A 45 -7.02 0.18 0.88
CA VAL A 45 -6.67 0.47 -0.53
C VAL A 45 -5.78 -0.64 -1.08
N PHE A 46 -6.13 -1.15 -2.24
CA PHE A 46 -5.27 -2.05 -3.02
C PHE A 46 -4.55 -1.26 -4.11
N PHE A 47 -3.24 -1.39 -4.16
CA PHE A 47 -2.46 -0.89 -5.29
C PHE A 47 -2.50 -1.92 -6.43
N PRO A 48 -2.89 -1.53 -7.64
CA PRO A 48 -2.90 -2.43 -8.79
C PRO A 48 -1.50 -3.02 -9.06
N TYR A 49 -1.35 -4.31 -8.89
CA TYR A 49 -0.12 -5.03 -9.19
C TYR A 49 -0.03 -5.34 -10.69
N PRO A 50 1.11 -5.23 -11.33
CA PRO A 50 2.34 -4.58 -10.90
C PRO A 50 2.39 -3.07 -11.22
N LYS A 51 1.31 -2.48 -11.70
CA LYS A 51 1.29 -1.12 -12.29
C LYS A 51 1.59 -0.01 -11.29
N MET A 52 1.10 -0.12 -10.07
CA MET A 52 1.24 0.91 -9.04
C MET A 52 1.91 0.42 -7.78
N GLY A 53 1.90 -0.89 -7.52
CA GLY A 53 2.47 -1.45 -6.31
C GLY A 53 3.06 -2.82 -6.57
N GLN A 54 4.38 -2.90 -6.45
CA GLN A 54 5.13 -4.14 -6.44
C GLN A 54 5.99 -4.20 -5.19
N SER A 55 6.63 -3.10 -4.83
CA SER A 55 7.46 -2.96 -3.64
C SER A 55 7.18 -1.63 -2.95
N SER A 56 5.99 -1.49 -2.39
CA SER A 56 5.62 -0.31 -1.62
C SER A 56 6.58 -0.11 -0.44
N SER A 57 7.04 1.11 -0.25
CA SER A 57 8.11 1.47 0.66
C SER A 57 7.65 2.52 1.68
N GLY A 58 8.33 3.65 1.79
CA GLY A 58 7.99 4.70 2.74
C GLY A 58 6.58 5.25 2.57
N ILE A 59 5.97 5.61 3.68
CA ILE A 59 4.65 6.23 3.72
C ILE A 59 4.72 7.54 4.50
N LEU A 60 4.00 8.55 4.02
CA LEU A 60 3.90 9.86 4.62
C LEU A 60 2.46 10.35 4.57
N ALA A 61 1.91 10.82 5.68
CA ALA A 61 0.67 11.60 5.69
C ALA A 61 1.00 13.09 5.59
N ASP A 62 0.33 13.82 4.70
CA ASP A 62 0.50 15.27 4.60
C ASP A 62 -0.06 15.95 5.85
N ALA A 63 0.83 16.49 6.67
CA ALA A 63 0.52 17.24 7.88
C ALA A 63 0.82 18.75 7.71
N SER A 64 0.98 19.22 6.48
CA SER A 64 1.41 20.60 6.21
C SER A 64 0.29 21.63 6.22
N ASP A 65 -0.95 21.20 6.42
CA ASP A 65 -2.14 22.06 6.37
C ASP A 65 -2.24 22.87 5.05
N GLY A 66 -2.03 22.15 3.95
CA GLY A 66 -2.14 22.71 2.61
C GLY A 66 -0.89 23.39 2.05
N LYS A 67 0.21 23.46 2.81
CA LYS A 67 1.47 24.07 2.32
C LYS A 67 2.14 23.24 1.22
N PHE A 68 1.95 21.92 1.25
CA PHE A 68 2.45 21.02 0.20
C PHE A 68 1.58 21.08 -1.06
N GLY A 69 0.29 21.34 -0.91
CA GLY A 69 -0.67 21.37 -2.00
C GLY A 69 -2.07 21.04 -1.52
N PRO A 70 -3.03 20.80 -2.42
CA PRO A 70 -4.42 20.53 -2.08
C PRO A 70 -4.63 19.09 -1.58
N PHE A 71 -3.76 18.60 -0.69
CA PHE A 71 -3.76 17.21 -0.24
C PHE A 71 -3.76 17.05 1.29
N PRO A 72 -4.33 17.96 2.09
CA PRO A 72 -4.23 17.85 3.54
C PRO A 72 -4.80 16.51 4.02
N GLY A 73 -4.04 15.84 4.88
CA GLY A 73 -4.40 14.54 5.46
C GLY A 73 -4.33 13.36 4.50
N GLN A 74 -4.01 13.57 3.23
CA GLN A 74 -3.79 12.46 2.30
C GLN A 74 -2.41 11.83 2.49
N MET A 75 -2.27 10.59 2.04
CA MET A 75 -1.03 9.85 2.19
C MET A 75 -0.27 9.78 0.87
N PHE A 76 1.05 9.71 1.00
CA PHE A 76 1.96 9.45 -0.09
C PHE A 76 2.75 8.18 0.20
N VAL A 77 2.88 7.31 -0.80
CA VAL A 77 3.52 6.01 -0.68
C VAL A 77 4.55 5.86 -1.77
N GLY A 78 5.79 5.65 -1.35
CA GLY A 78 6.90 5.36 -2.27
C GLY A 78 6.76 3.95 -2.86
N GLU A 79 7.26 3.78 -4.05
CA GLU A 79 7.32 2.50 -4.74
C GLU A 79 8.74 2.27 -5.28
N LEU A 80 9.38 1.24 -4.75
CA LEU A 80 10.79 0.98 -4.97
C LEU A 80 11.08 0.48 -6.39
N THR A 81 10.27 -0.46 -6.87
CA THR A 81 10.52 -1.14 -8.15
C THR A 81 10.32 -0.23 -9.34
N HIS A 82 9.31 0.62 -9.30
CA HIS A 82 8.97 1.52 -10.40
C HIS A 82 9.52 2.93 -10.23
N SER A 83 10.20 3.21 -9.13
CA SER A 83 10.72 4.55 -8.83
C SER A 83 9.63 5.61 -8.94
N THR A 84 8.52 5.38 -8.22
CA THR A 84 7.34 6.25 -8.25
C THR A 84 6.89 6.64 -6.87
N LEU A 85 6.05 7.66 -6.82
CA LEU A 85 5.31 8.09 -5.65
C LEU A 85 3.82 8.04 -5.97
N ASN A 86 3.07 7.34 -5.15
CA ASN A 86 1.63 7.22 -5.27
C ASN A 86 0.93 8.05 -4.19
N ARG A 87 -0.21 8.62 -4.50
CA ARG A 87 -1.07 9.34 -3.56
C ARG A 87 -2.23 8.46 -3.15
N VAL A 88 -2.62 8.51 -1.89
CA VAL A 88 -3.73 7.75 -1.33
C VAL A 88 -4.69 8.70 -0.63
N PHE A 89 -5.94 8.63 -1.01
CA PHE A 89 -7.05 9.22 -0.30
C PHE A 89 -7.75 8.16 0.55
N LEU A 90 -8.01 8.46 1.80
CA LEU A 90 -8.77 7.60 2.71
C LEU A 90 -9.98 8.32 3.25
N GLU A 91 -11.05 7.57 3.41
CA GLU A 91 -12.25 8.00 4.14
C GLU A 91 -12.70 6.90 5.11
N LYS A 92 -13.42 7.30 6.15
CA LYS A 92 -13.97 6.38 7.12
C LYS A 92 -15.48 6.23 6.91
N VAL A 93 -15.90 5.01 6.57
CA VAL A 93 -17.31 4.69 6.33
C VAL A 93 -17.72 3.57 7.29
N LYS A 94 -18.76 3.84 8.10
CA LYS A 94 -19.28 2.89 9.10
C LYS A 94 -18.17 2.27 9.98
N GLY A 95 -17.21 3.09 10.40
CA GLY A 95 -16.10 2.67 11.26
C GLY A 95 -14.93 1.97 10.56
N ARG A 96 -14.97 1.78 9.25
CA ARG A 96 -13.90 1.16 8.46
C ARG A 96 -13.30 2.16 7.48
N TYR A 97 -12.00 2.03 7.24
CA TYR A 97 -11.32 2.82 6.22
C TYR A 97 -11.48 2.19 4.84
N GLN A 98 -11.79 3.03 3.88
CA GLN A 98 -11.74 2.74 2.46
C GLN A 98 -11.10 3.92 1.73
N GLY A 99 -10.72 3.74 0.47
CA GLY A 99 -10.12 4.83 -0.27
C GLY A 99 -9.71 4.46 -1.67
N ALA A 100 -8.91 5.33 -2.26
CA ALA A 100 -8.39 5.17 -3.61
C ALA A 100 -6.91 5.55 -3.67
N CYS A 101 -6.19 4.97 -4.62
CA CYS A 101 -4.82 5.31 -4.93
C CYS A 101 -4.70 5.92 -6.32
N PHE A 102 -3.77 6.84 -6.45
CA PHE A 102 -3.53 7.60 -7.68
C PHE A 102 -2.04 7.66 -7.96
N PRO A 103 -1.59 7.52 -9.21
CA PRO A 103 -0.24 7.91 -9.58
C PRO A 103 -0.03 9.38 -9.24
N PHE A 104 1.11 9.71 -8.65
CA PHE A 104 1.41 11.09 -8.27
C PHE A 104 2.68 11.61 -8.93
N ARG A 105 3.78 10.90 -8.80
CA ARG A 105 5.07 11.24 -9.42
C ARG A 105 5.77 10.00 -9.94
N ALA A 106 6.42 10.17 -11.08
CA ALA A 106 7.29 9.17 -11.69
C ALA A 106 8.58 9.82 -12.16
N GLY A 107 9.53 9.02 -12.61
CA GLY A 107 10.79 9.50 -13.18
C GLY A 107 11.85 9.83 -12.13
N PHE A 108 11.77 9.26 -10.94
CA PHE A 108 12.89 9.25 -9.99
C PHE A 108 14.04 8.42 -10.58
N LYS A 109 15.28 8.82 -10.26
CA LYS A 109 16.47 8.14 -10.79
C LYS A 109 16.65 6.74 -10.25
N SER A 110 16.15 6.49 -9.06
CA SER A 110 16.31 5.24 -8.33
C SER A 110 15.04 4.91 -7.54
N GLY A 111 14.99 3.74 -6.92
CA GLY A 111 13.81 3.31 -6.17
C GLY A 111 13.48 4.26 -5.02
N THR A 112 12.26 4.73 -4.95
CA THR A 112 11.80 5.57 -3.83
C THR A 112 11.67 4.73 -2.57
N LEU A 113 12.32 5.15 -1.48
CA LEU A 113 12.41 4.36 -0.25
C LEU A 113 11.83 5.09 0.96
N ALA A 114 12.24 6.32 1.21
CA ALA A 114 11.86 7.08 2.39
C ALA A 114 11.16 8.38 2.01
N LEU A 115 10.23 8.81 2.83
CA LEU A 115 9.53 10.08 2.68
C LEU A 115 9.60 10.86 3.98
N GLN A 116 9.89 12.14 3.88
CA GLN A 116 9.94 13.05 5.00
C GLN A 116 9.31 14.39 4.64
N GLN A 117 8.53 14.96 5.54
CA GLN A 117 7.97 16.30 5.37
C GLN A 117 8.66 17.29 6.32
N SER A 118 9.05 18.42 5.79
CA SER A 118 9.57 19.52 6.59
C SER A 118 8.45 20.45 7.10
N PRO A 119 8.72 21.27 8.12
CA PRO A 119 7.72 22.18 8.68
C PRO A 119 7.15 23.21 7.71
N ASP A 120 7.89 23.52 6.64
CA ASP A 120 7.44 24.40 5.56
C ASP A 120 6.58 23.70 4.50
N GLY A 121 6.29 22.41 4.71
CA GLY A 121 5.43 21.60 3.87
C GLY A 121 6.11 20.85 2.74
N LYS A 122 7.39 21.08 2.49
CA LYS A 122 8.11 20.35 1.44
C LYS A 122 8.23 18.88 1.76
N VAL A 123 8.08 18.05 0.75
CA VAL A 123 8.28 16.60 0.86
C VAL A 123 9.60 16.21 0.23
N TYR A 124 10.43 15.57 1.01
CA TYR A 124 11.72 15.02 0.59
C TYR A 124 11.56 13.52 0.33
N VAL A 125 12.13 13.07 -0.77
CA VAL A 125 12.10 11.67 -1.19
C VAL A 125 13.51 11.11 -1.12
N GLY A 126 13.71 10.11 -0.28
CA GLY A 126 14.94 9.33 -0.24
C GLY A 126 14.89 8.22 -1.26
N GLU A 127 15.92 8.15 -2.08
CA GLU A 127 16.08 7.13 -3.11
C GLU A 127 17.14 6.11 -2.69
N THR A 128 17.04 4.89 -3.20
CA THR A 128 18.04 3.85 -3.01
C THR A 128 18.47 3.28 -4.34
N ASN A 129 19.77 3.20 -4.51
CA ASN A 129 20.35 2.55 -5.68
C ASN A 129 20.43 1.03 -5.40
N ARG A 130 19.30 0.39 -5.57
CA ARG A 130 19.24 -1.06 -5.53
C ARG A 130 19.50 -1.57 -6.94
N GLY A 131 20.76 -1.88 -7.19
CA GLY A 131 21.16 -2.53 -8.43
C GLY A 131 20.54 -3.91 -8.59
#